data_05214ad6bf19a7bfee57c5d1ed500e6b
#
_entry.id   05214ad6bf19a7bfee57c5d1ed500e6b
#
_cell.length_a   1.000
_cell.length_b   1.000
_cell.length_c   1.000
_cell.angle_alpha   90.00
_cell.angle_beta   90.00
_cell.angle_gamma   90.00
#
_symmetry.space_group_name_H-M   'P 1'
#
loop_
_entity.id
_entity.type
_entity.pdbx_description
1 polymer ?
#
loop_
_entity_poly.entity_id
_entity_poly.type
_entity_poly.pdbx_seq_one_letter_code
_entity_poly.pdbx_strand_id
1 'polypeptide(L)'
;MKCHVKDYAKRGDMFDEEHDVHIAVGMRCHDCHERLSDPHSDHQFAKGYAIDTTEDTMEGTLSCIKCHEEKPHGSVDEGEIIDSKHVNKIACVTCHTGPRPGKAIKSRAWNKFTKDGKPVTTKRTPGWIPSHKWYTGKKLGHLPILGSTDLMAKIYPFNVVKVTWFIERGDAALDDVIIVPEVMAADANKDGETTVEEMRKYEKGKYKDATLVSREFNFSVTHSIVPSDQAFGCFDCHGKKGYVLNWEKLGYDKDPLE
;
A
#
# COMPACT_ATOMS: atom_id res chain seq x y z
N MET A 1 10.28 11.04 -14.91
CA MET A 1 10.17 9.68 -14.35
C MET A 1 9.11 8.86 -15.06
N LYS A 2 9.35 8.37 -16.29
CA LYS A 2 8.34 7.59 -17.04
C LYS A 2 8.20 6.14 -16.55
N CYS A 3 9.22 5.57 -15.91
CA CYS A 3 9.25 4.15 -15.55
C CYS A 3 8.38 3.79 -14.33
N HIS A 4 8.16 4.71 -13.41
CA HIS A 4 7.44 4.47 -12.15
C HIS A 4 6.03 5.08 -12.09
N VAL A 5 5.55 5.68 -13.18
CA VAL A 5 4.24 6.37 -13.25
C VAL A 5 3.05 5.48 -12.83
N LYS A 6 3.13 4.18 -13.04
CA LYS A 6 2.05 3.26 -12.65
C LYS A 6 1.95 3.07 -11.12
N ASP A 7 3.02 3.29 -10.39
CA ASP A 7 3.04 3.08 -8.95
C ASP A 7 2.36 4.22 -8.18
N TYR A 8 2.34 5.43 -8.72
CA TYR A 8 1.52 6.53 -8.17
C TYR A 8 0.06 6.15 -7.98
N ALA A 9 -0.52 5.48 -8.99
CA ALA A 9 -1.91 5.08 -8.95
C ALA A 9 -2.25 4.05 -7.86
N LYS A 10 -1.24 3.37 -7.30
CA LYS A 10 -1.41 2.37 -6.24
C LYS A 10 -1.30 2.97 -4.86
N ARG A 11 -0.47 4.00 -4.66
CA ARG A 11 -0.11 4.53 -3.33
C ARG A 11 -0.55 5.96 -3.09
N GLY A 12 -0.89 6.69 -4.15
CA GLY A 12 -1.25 8.10 -4.06
C GLY A 12 -0.05 9.01 -3.81
N ASP A 13 1.14 8.54 -4.20
CA ASP A 13 2.37 9.30 -4.07
C ASP A 13 2.42 10.43 -5.11
N MET A 14 3.05 11.53 -4.74
CA MET A 14 3.48 12.61 -5.62
C MET A 14 4.99 12.81 -5.41
N PHE A 15 5.73 12.95 -6.52
CA PHE A 15 7.20 13.04 -6.48
C PHE A 15 7.63 14.40 -7.02
N ASP A 16 7.28 15.44 -6.30
CA ASP A 16 7.59 16.83 -6.59
C ASP A 16 7.96 17.57 -5.30
N GLU A 17 8.45 18.78 -5.45
CA GLU A 17 8.95 19.63 -4.37
C GLU A 17 7.83 20.08 -3.40
N GLU A 18 6.58 20.08 -3.85
CA GLU A 18 5.43 20.47 -3.04
C GLU A 18 5.00 19.36 -2.07
N HIS A 19 5.23 18.10 -2.46
CA HIS A 19 4.63 16.94 -1.77
C HIS A 19 5.64 15.99 -1.13
N ASP A 20 6.96 16.20 -1.33
CA ASP A 20 7.99 15.36 -0.72
C ASP A 20 9.17 16.20 -0.27
N VAL A 21 9.44 16.22 1.03
CA VAL A 21 10.48 17.04 1.65
C VAL A 21 11.89 16.72 1.12
N HIS A 22 12.16 15.47 0.79
CA HIS A 22 13.47 15.08 0.28
C HIS A 22 13.69 15.61 -1.15
N ILE A 23 12.65 15.60 -1.96
CA ILE A 23 12.70 16.20 -3.29
C ILE A 23 12.80 17.72 -3.19
N ALA A 24 12.10 18.35 -2.25
CA ALA A 24 12.17 19.79 -2.01
C ALA A 24 13.58 20.28 -1.65
N VAL A 25 14.36 19.46 -0.95
CA VAL A 25 15.77 19.78 -0.66
C VAL A 25 16.76 19.32 -1.75
N GLY A 26 16.25 18.87 -2.90
CA GLY A 26 17.05 18.53 -4.08
C GLY A 26 17.52 17.08 -4.15
N MET A 27 17.08 16.20 -3.25
CA MET A 27 17.38 14.77 -3.33
C MET A 27 16.71 14.12 -4.55
N ARG A 28 17.38 13.14 -5.10
CA ARG A 28 16.91 12.33 -6.24
C ARG A 28 16.61 10.91 -5.80
N CYS A 29 15.90 10.19 -6.63
CA CYS A 29 15.55 8.79 -6.36
C CYS A 29 16.78 7.93 -6.01
N HIS A 30 17.93 8.18 -6.65
CA HIS A 30 19.16 7.42 -6.43
C HIS A 30 19.92 7.78 -5.16
N ASP A 31 19.54 8.84 -4.48
CA ASP A 31 20.13 9.18 -3.19
C ASP A 31 19.62 8.24 -2.08
N CYS A 32 18.40 7.69 -2.27
CA CYS A 32 17.84 6.61 -1.46
C CYS A 32 17.98 5.23 -2.14
N HIS A 33 17.69 5.16 -3.46
CA HIS A 33 17.80 3.94 -4.24
C HIS A 33 19.15 3.88 -4.93
N GLU A 34 20.18 3.41 -4.22
CA GLU A 34 21.54 3.35 -4.74
C GLU A 34 21.65 2.53 -6.03
N ARG A 35 22.56 2.93 -6.90
CA ARG A 35 22.93 2.12 -8.05
C ARG A 35 23.60 0.84 -7.60
N LEU A 36 23.13 -0.26 -8.17
CA LEU A 36 23.77 -1.56 -7.98
C LEU A 36 24.96 -1.70 -8.92
N SER A 37 25.98 -2.43 -8.47
CA SER A 37 27.14 -2.76 -9.30
C SER A 37 26.83 -3.74 -10.43
N ASP A 38 25.66 -4.38 -10.39
CA ASP A 38 25.19 -5.29 -11.44
C ASP A 38 24.77 -4.50 -12.68
N PRO A 39 25.37 -4.73 -13.85
CA PRO A 39 25.02 -4.05 -15.10
C PRO A 39 23.60 -4.34 -15.59
N HIS A 40 22.90 -5.34 -15.02
CA HIS A 40 21.50 -5.66 -15.29
C HIS A 40 20.54 -5.00 -14.31
N SER A 41 21.05 -4.30 -13.29
CA SER A 41 20.27 -3.58 -12.29
C SER A 41 20.79 -2.17 -12.13
N ASP A 42 20.08 -1.20 -12.68
CA ASP A 42 20.52 0.20 -12.63
C ASP A 42 20.53 0.79 -11.22
N HIS A 43 19.72 0.27 -10.30
CA HIS A 43 19.57 0.80 -8.94
C HIS A 43 18.84 -0.18 -8.02
N GLN A 44 19.09 -0.04 -6.74
CA GLN A 44 18.33 -0.75 -5.70
C GLN A 44 16.89 -0.23 -5.71
N PHE A 45 15.96 -1.15 -5.88
CA PHE A 45 14.54 -0.82 -5.85
C PHE A 45 13.71 -1.97 -5.28
N ALA A 46 12.60 -1.59 -4.73
CA ALA A 46 11.70 -2.51 -4.06
C ALA A 46 10.54 -2.98 -4.95
N LYS A 47 10.68 -2.93 -6.27
CA LYS A 47 9.62 -3.33 -7.19
C LYS A 47 9.27 -4.81 -7.00
N GLY A 48 8.01 -5.08 -6.69
CA GLY A 48 7.56 -6.42 -6.29
C GLY A 48 7.91 -6.78 -4.84
N TYR A 49 8.80 -6.02 -4.23
CA TYR A 49 9.27 -6.17 -2.84
C TYR A 49 9.00 -4.93 -2.00
N ALA A 50 8.22 -3.99 -2.51
CA ALA A 50 7.92 -2.73 -1.82
C ALA A 50 7.36 -2.92 -0.40
N ILE A 51 6.78 -4.06 -0.16
CA ILE A 51 6.21 -4.44 1.13
C ILE A 51 7.29 -4.92 2.10
N ASP A 52 8.40 -5.43 1.57
CA ASP A 52 9.56 -5.87 2.36
C ASP A 52 10.48 -4.70 2.70
N THR A 53 10.28 -3.57 2.05
CA THR A 53 11.11 -2.38 2.18
C THR A 53 10.55 -1.45 3.21
N THR A 54 10.47 -1.89 4.44
CA THR A 54 10.32 -0.96 5.56
C THR A 54 11.71 -0.41 5.87
N GLU A 55 11.76 0.82 6.36
CA GLU A 55 12.99 1.43 6.83
C GLU A 55 13.70 0.60 7.89
N ASP A 56 12.97 -0.29 8.56
CA ASP A 56 13.48 -1.12 9.64
C ASP A 56 14.01 -2.49 9.20
N THR A 57 13.63 -2.92 7.99
CA THR A 57 13.92 -4.27 7.49
C THR A 57 14.83 -4.28 6.27
N MET A 58 15.02 -3.12 5.66
CA MET A 58 15.92 -2.96 4.54
C MET A 58 17.34 -2.77 5.03
N GLU A 59 18.22 -3.63 4.58
CA GLU A 59 19.66 -3.38 4.68
C GLU A 59 20.05 -2.28 3.68
N GLY A 60 20.86 -1.34 4.13
CA GLY A 60 21.46 -0.33 3.28
C GLY A 60 20.64 0.96 3.14
N THR A 61 20.43 1.42 1.92
CA THR A 61 20.05 2.78 1.59
C THR A 61 18.59 3.15 1.81
N LEU A 62 17.70 2.17 1.95
CA LEU A 62 16.26 2.41 2.03
C LEU A 62 15.74 2.53 3.47
N SER A 63 16.62 2.76 4.43
CA SER A 63 16.28 3.02 5.81
C SER A 63 16.36 4.51 6.13
N CYS A 64 15.34 5.03 6.82
CA CYS A 64 15.31 6.41 7.28
C CYS A 64 16.50 6.72 8.22
N ILE A 65 16.79 5.78 9.13
CA ILE A 65 17.87 5.92 10.13
C ILE A 65 19.29 5.91 9.54
N LYS A 66 19.44 5.61 8.25
CA LYS A 66 20.73 5.73 7.58
C LYS A 66 21.20 7.20 7.46
N CYS A 67 20.25 8.11 7.31
CA CYS A 67 20.53 9.54 7.18
C CYS A 67 20.04 10.32 8.40
N HIS A 68 18.96 9.84 9.04
CA HIS A 68 18.43 10.40 10.28
C HIS A 68 18.97 9.60 11.46
N GLU A 69 19.17 10.28 12.60
CA GLU A 69 19.61 9.63 13.84
C GLU A 69 18.55 8.63 14.35
N GLU A 70 18.98 7.70 15.23
CA GLU A 70 18.05 6.74 15.86
C GLU A 70 17.01 7.42 16.75
N LYS A 71 17.29 8.64 17.22
CA LYS A 71 16.39 9.48 18.02
C LYS A 71 16.21 10.85 17.37
N PRO A 72 15.53 10.91 16.21
CA PRO A 72 15.45 12.13 15.41
C PRO A 72 14.55 13.21 16.02
N HIS A 73 13.74 12.89 17.03
CA HIS A 73 12.80 13.82 17.65
C HIS A 73 13.39 14.54 18.87
N GLY A 74 14.60 14.16 19.28
CA GLY A 74 15.29 14.75 20.42
C GLY A 74 15.04 14.04 21.76
N SER A 75 15.69 14.51 22.80
CA SER A 75 15.74 13.84 24.11
C SER A 75 14.92 14.53 25.20
N VAL A 76 14.05 15.46 24.84
CA VAL A 76 13.25 16.24 25.80
C VAL A 76 11.78 16.26 25.39
N ASP A 77 10.90 16.33 26.38
CA ASP A 77 9.46 16.51 26.22
C ASP A 77 8.78 15.53 25.24
N GLU A 78 8.04 16.04 24.29
CA GLU A 78 7.31 15.24 23.29
C GLU A 78 8.24 14.37 22.43
N GLY A 79 9.43 14.87 22.10
CA GLY A 79 10.44 14.15 21.34
C GLY A 79 10.89 12.89 22.04
N GLU A 80 11.16 12.93 23.34
CA GLU A 80 11.52 11.76 24.14
C GLU A 80 10.38 10.73 24.18
N ILE A 81 9.13 11.17 24.28
CA ILE A 81 7.96 10.28 24.26
C ILE A 81 7.89 9.57 22.91
N ILE A 82 8.05 10.28 21.80
CA ILE A 82 8.01 9.69 20.47
C ILE A 82 9.12 8.65 20.33
N ASP A 83 10.36 9.00 20.63
CA ASP A 83 11.51 8.11 20.46
C ASP A 83 11.49 6.90 21.41
N SER A 84 10.96 7.05 22.63
CA SER A 84 10.91 5.96 23.60
C SER A 84 9.70 5.04 23.47
N LYS A 85 8.56 5.54 23.00
CA LYS A 85 7.28 4.81 22.99
C LYS A 85 6.81 4.39 21.60
N HIS A 86 7.07 5.21 20.57
CA HIS A 86 6.50 5.01 19.25
C HIS A 86 7.47 4.34 18.26
N VAL A 87 8.73 4.75 18.22
CA VAL A 87 9.69 4.29 17.19
C VAL A 87 9.82 2.77 17.10
N ASN A 88 9.66 2.06 18.21
CA ASN A 88 9.68 0.59 18.23
C ASN A 88 8.38 -0.09 17.76
N LYS A 89 7.27 0.65 17.62
CA LYS A 89 5.95 0.09 17.31
C LYS A 89 5.27 0.76 16.12
N ILE A 90 5.74 1.92 15.73
CA ILE A 90 5.16 2.73 14.65
C ILE A 90 6.27 3.06 13.67
N ALA A 91 6.05 2.76 12.40
CA ALA A 91 7.00 3.12 11.35
C ALA A 91 7.02 4.63 11.13
N CYS A 92 8.19 5.19 10.86
CA CYS A 92 8.38 6.63 10.63
C CYS A 92 7.37 7.19 9.59
N VAL A 93 7.17 6.45 8.51
CA VAL A 93 6.21 6.81 7.45
C VAL A 93 4.76 6.88 7.93
N THR A 94 4.41 6.30 9.08
CA THR A 94 3.04 6.37 9.62
C THR A 94 2.68 7.80 10.00
N CYS A 95 3.61 8.54 10.59
CA CYS A 95 3.43 9.96 10.92
C CYS A 95 3.84 10.86 9.76
N HIS A 96 4.92 10.54 9.06
CA HIS A 96 5.57 11.41 8.09
C HIS A 96 5.03 11.32 6.65
N THR A 97 4.01 10.51 6.36
CA THR A 97 3.38 10.54 5.03
C THR A 97 2.13 11.41 4.95
N GLY A 98 1.55 11.81 6.07
CA GLY A 98 0.36 12.66 6.11
C GLY A 98 -0.84 12.15 5.30
N PRO A 99 -1.86 12.99 5.10
CA PRO A 99 -2.91 12.75 4.11
C PRO A 99 -2.32 12.64 2.71
N ARG A 100 -2.74 11.64 1.94
CA ARG A 100 -2.10 11.35 0.65
C ARG A 100 -2.40 12.42 -0.39
N PRO A 101 -1.39 13.00 -1.04
CA PRO A 101 -1.57 14.10 -1.98
C PRO A 101 -2.18 13.65 -3.31
N GLY A 102 -1.94 12.42 -3.73
CA GLY A 102 -2.34 11.90 -5.03
C GLY A 102 -3.60 11.03 -5.00
N LYS A 103 -4.20 10.86 -6.17
CA LYS A 103 -5.27 9.88 -6.40
C LYS A 103 -4.69 8.47 -6.34
N ALA A 104 -5.37 7.56 -5.64
CA ALA A 104 -5.00 6.15 -5.60
C ALA A 104 -6.16 5.24 -6.03
N ILE A 105 -5.82 4.06 -6.55
CA ILE A 105 -6.83 3.05 -6.83
C ILE A 105 -7.43 2.58 -5.50
N LYS A 106 -8.75 2.65 -5.37
CA LYS A 106 -9.52 2.12 -4.24
C LYS A 106 -10.02 0.70 -4.51
N SER A 107 -10.54 0.48 -5.73
CA SER A 107 -10.98 -0.84 -6.14
C SER A 107 -10.82 -1.04 -7.65
N ARG A 108 -10.72 -2.30 -8.06
CA ARG A 108 -10.71 -2.71 -9.47
C ARG A 108 -11.51 -3.99 -9.65
N ALA A 109 -12.49 -3.94 -10.56
CA ALA A 109 -13.30 -5.08 -10.91
C ALA A 109 -12.90 -5.59 -12.30
N TRP A 110 -12.37 -6.82 -12.35
CA TRP A 110 -11.97 -7.49 -13.58
C TRP A 110 -13.12 -8.26 -14.25
N ASN A 111 -14.31 -8.19 -13.68
CA ASN A 111 -15.55 -8.70 -14.25
C ASN A 111 -16.47 -7.59 -14.80
N LYS A 112 -16.05 -6.33 -14.66
CA LYS A 112 -16.79 -5.16 -15.17
C LYS A 112 -15.90 -4.32 -16.05
N PHE A 113 -16.42 -3.89 -17.18
CA PHE A 113 -15.64 -3.20 -18.19
C PHE A 113 -16.29 -1.87 -18.59
N THR A 114 -15.45 -0.90 -18.84
CA THR A 114 -15.83 0.37 -19.45
C THR A 114 -16.06 0.15 -20.97
N LYS A 115 -16.67 1.12 -21.64
CA LYS A 115 -16.92 1.06 -23.10
C LYS A 115 -15.64 0.86 -23.94
N ASP A 116 -14.49 1.25 -23.41
CA ASP A 116 -13.19 1.05 -24.06
C ASP A 116 -12.48 -0.26 -23.59
N GLY A 117 -13.21 -1.19 -22.98
CA GLY A 117 -12.74 -2.52 -22.60
C GLY A 117 -11.77 -2.54 -21.43
N LYS A 118 -11.70 -1.48 -20.62
CA LYS A 118 -10.85 -1.45 -19.44
C LYS A 118 -11.62 -1.85 -18.18
N PRO A 119 -10.98 -2.56 -17.24
CA PRO A 119 -11.61 -2.90 -15.97
C PRO A 119 -12.12 -1.66 -15.23
N VAL A 120 -13.32 -1.73 -14.70
CA VAL A 120 -13.91 -0.66 -13.90
C VAL A 120 -13.03 -0.44 -12.66
N THR A 121 -12.56 0.78 -12.50
CA THR A 121 -11.64 1.16 -11.43
C THR A 121 -12.20 2.38 -10.70
N THR A 122 -12.33 2.28 -9.38
CA THR A 122 -12.61 3.45 -8.54
C THR A 122 -11.32 3.98 -7.93
N LYS A 123 -11.30 5.27 -7.66
CA LYS A 123 -10.12 5.94 -7.11
C LYS A 123 -10.47 6.70 -5.84
N ARG A 124 -9.49 6.83 -4.96
CA ARG A 124 -9.51 7.77 -3.84
C ARG A 124 -9.21 9.17 -4.37
N THR A 125 -9.82 10.16 -3.75
CA THR A 125 -9.50 11.59 -3.99
C THR A 125 -8.29 11.99 -3.13
N PRO A 126 -7.51 12.99 -3.52
CA PRO A 126 -6.46 13.56 -2.67
C PRO A 126 -6.95 13.89 -1.27
N GLY A 127 -6.08 13.85 -0.29
CA GLY A 127 -6.41 14.08 1.12
C GLY A 127 -6.91 12.83 1.87
N TRP A 128 -6.88 11.64 1.26
CA TRP A 128 -7.30 10.42 1.94
C TRP A 128 -6.23 9.93 2.93
N ILE A 129 -6.69 9.34 4.03
CA ILE A 129 -5.82 8.75 5.06
C ILE A 129 -5.57 7.28 4.73
N PRO A 130 -4.31 6.81 4.77
CA PRO A 130 -3.97 5.39 4.64
C PRO A 130 -4.64 4.52 5.70
N SER A 131 -4.81 3.24 5.38
CA SER A 131 -5.20 2.25 6.39
C SER A 131 -3.96 1.78 7.12
N HIS A 132 -3.96 1.87 8.43
CA HIS A 132 -2.83 1.44 9.25
C HIS A 132 -3.02 0.01 9.73
N LYS A 133 -1.98 -0.80 9.59
CA LYS A 133 -1.98 -2.22 9.93
C LYS A 133 -0.62 -2.60 10.52
N TRP A 134 -0.60 -3.61 11.38
CA TRP A 134 0.64 -4.24 11.79
C TRP A 134 1.31 -4.92 10.61
N TYR A 135 2.60 -4.70 10.46
CA TYR A 135 3.41 -5.25 9.37
C TYR A 135 4.77 -5.70 9.89
N THR A 136 5.16 -6.91 9.52
CA THR A 136 6.39 -7.57 10.01
C THR A 136 7.60 -7.33 9.12
N GLY A 137 7.46 -6.57 8.06
CA GLY A 137 8.50 -6.42 7.03
C GLY A 137 8.61 -7.61 6.08
N LYS A 138 7.78 -8.63 6.25
CA LYS A 138 7.82 -9.87 5.43
C LYS A 138 6.62 -9.96 4.50
N LYS A 139 6.75 -10.73 3.44
CA LYS A 139 5.64 -11.07 2.55
C LYS A 139 5.60 -12.55 2.23
N LEU A 140 4.40 -13.03 1.90
CA LEU A 140 4.17 -14.33 1.30
C LEU A 140 3.70 -14.12 -0.15
N GLY A 141 4.53 -14.48 -1.11
CA GLY A 141 4.27 -14.18 -2.52
C GLY A 141 4.19 -12.67 -2.78
N HIS A 142 3.01 -12.17 -3.13
CA HIS A 142 2.77 -10.74 -3.41
C HIS A 142 2.03 -10.00 -2.28
N LEU A 143 1.75 -10.69 -1.18
CA LEU A 143 0.98 -10.14 -0.06
C LEU A 143 1.87 -9.95 1.16
N PRO A 144 1.69 -8.84 1.90
CA PRO A 144 2.39 -8.64 3.15
C PRO A 144 1.92 -9.66 4.19
N ILE A 145 2.84 -10.10 5.04
CA ILE A 145 2.47 -10.83 6.24
C ILE A 145 2.09 -9.78 7.29
N LEU A 146 0.80 -9.68 7.55
CA LEU A 146 0.25 -8.76 8.55
C LEU A 146 0.06 -9.49 9.87
N GLY A 147 0.40 -8.86 10.97
CA GLY A 147 0.18 -9.41 12.30
C GLY A 147 0.88 -8.65 13.40
N SER A 148 0.28 -8.62 14.58
CA SER A 148 0.78 -7.92 15.76
C SER A 148 1.60 -8.82 16.71
N THR A 149 1.64 -10.13 16.46
CA THR A 149 2.30 -11.10 17.34
C THR A 149 3.82 -11.19 17.16
N ASP A 150 4.33 -10.65 16.05
CA ASP A 150 5.76 -10.54 15.83
C ASP A 150 6.30 -9.31 16.57
N LEU A 151 7.34 -9.49 17.39
CA LEU A 151 7.98 -8.40 18.14
C LEU A 151 8.59 -7.32 17.24
N MET A 152 8.88 -7.68 15.99
CA MET A 152 9.41 -6.76 14.96
C MET A 152 8.31 -6.05 14.18
N ALA A 153 7.04 -6.38 14.39
CA ALA A 153 5.95 -5.74 13.69
C ALA A 153 5.77 -4.29 14.14
N LYS A 154 5.57 -3.41 13.16
CA LYS A 154 5.23 -2.00 13.38
C LYS A 154 3.90 -1.65 12.72
N ILE A 155 3.24 -0.64 13.21
CA ILE A 155 2.07 -0.06 12.56
C ILE A 155 2.56 0.69 11.33
N TYR A 156 2.00 0.34 10.17
CA TYR A 156 2.47 0.80 8.87
C TYR A 156 1.29 1.28 7.99
N PRO A 157 1.45 2.35 7.19
CA PRO A 157 0.40 2.87 6.34
C PRO A 157 0.28 2.09 5.02
N PHE A 158 -0.96 1.77 4.63
CA PHE A 158 -1.27 1.07 3.38
C PHE A 158 -2.38 1.74 2.58
N ASN A 159 -2.24 1.74 1.26
CA ASN A 159 -3.40 1.80 0.40
C ASN A 159 -3.96 0.39 0.23
N VAL A 160 -5.15 0.18 0.76
CA VAL A 160 -5.87 -1.08 0.60
C VAL A 160 -6.71 -1.01 -0.66
N VAL A 161 -6.41 -1.88 -1.62
CA VAL A 161 -7.10 -1.97 -2.91
C VAL A 161 -7.92 -3.26 -2.95
N LYS A 162 -9.24 -3.11 -3.07
CA LYS A 162 -10.12 -4.25 -3.28
C LYS A 162 -10.13 -4.63 -4.76
N VAL A 163 -9.76 -5.86 -5.07
CA VAL A 163 -9.76 -6.39 -6.44
C VAL A 163 -10.75 -7.55 -6.52
N THR A 164 -11.53 -7.57 -7.61
CA THR A 164 -12.50 -8.64 -7.90
C THR A 164 -12.15 -9.27 -9.25
N TRP A 165 -12.09 -10.61 -9.30
CA TRP A 165 -11.78 -11.35 -10.52
C TRP A 165 -12.39 -12.76 -10.49
N PHE A 166 -12.41 -13.43 -11.63
CA PHE A 166 -12.84 -14.83 -11.71
C PHE A 166 -11.68 -15.79 -11.48
N ILE A 167 -11.97 -16.88 -10.79
CA ILE A 167 -11.14 -18.09 -10.70
C ILE A 167 -11.94 -19.30 -11.17
N GLU A 168 -11.27 -20.30 -11.74
CA GLU A 168 -11.93 -21.53 -12.19
C GLU A 168 -12.14 -22.53 -11.06
N ARG A 169 -11.12 -22.72 -10.22
CA ARG A 169 -11.13 -23.71 -9.12
C ARG A 169 -10.34 -23.22 -7.91
N GLY A 170 -10.59 -23.86 -6.78
CA GLY A 170 -9.68 -23.87 -5.65
C GLY A 170 -9.79 -22.70 -4.68
N ASP A 171 -8.79 -22.58 -3.84
CA ASP A 171 -8.67 -21.60 -2.74
C ASP A 171 -8.27 -20.20 -3.20
N ALA A 172 -8.58 -19.82 -4.43
CA ALA A 172 -8.21 -18.51 -4.95
C ALA A 172 -6.68 -18.29 -5.02
N ALA A 173 -5.92 -19.35 -5.26
CA ALA A 173 -4.54 -19.20 -5.68
C ALA A 173 -4.47 -18.41 -6.99
N LEU A 174 -3.39 -17.66 -7.20
CA LEU A 174 -3.23 -16.85 -8.42
C LEU A 174 -3.18 -17.70 -9.71
N ASP A 175 -2.93 -19.00 -9.56
CA ASP A 175 -2.78 -19.95 -10.67
C ASP A 175 -4.11 -20.30 -11.36
N ASP A 176 -5.24 -20.08 -10.67
CA ASP A 176 -6.59 -20.38 -11.21
C ASP A 176 -7.33 -19.15 -11.75
N VAL A 177 -6.64 -18.03 -11.94
CA VAL A 177 -7.24 -16.78 -12.44
C VAL A 177 -7.62 -16.91 -13.90
N ILE A 178 -8.91 -16.68 -14.21
CA ILE A 178 -9.40 -16.61 -15.58
C ILE A 178 -8.94 -15.31 -16.22
N ILE A 179 -8.29 -15.40 -17.35
CA ILE A 179 -7.70 -14.25 -18.05
C ILE A 179 -8.78 -13.27 -18.57
N VAL A 180 -8.45 -11.98 -18.54
CA VAL A 180 -9.37 -10.90 -18.87
C VAL A 180 -10.04 -11.02 -20.24
N PRO A 181 -9.35 -11.38 -21.35
CA PRO A 181 -9.99 -11.54 -22.66
C PRO A 181 -11.13 -12.57 -22.64
N GLU A 182 -11.03 -13.64 -21.89
CA GLU A 182 -12.08 -14.65 -21.79
C GLU A 182 -13.24 -14.18 -20.92
N VAL A 183 -12.94 -13.45 -19.85
CA VAL A 183 -13.97 -12.80 -19.02
C VAL A 183 -14.79 -11.81 -19.86
N MET A 184 -14.13 -10.98 -20.68
CA MET A 184 -14.82 -10.07 -21.59
C MET A 184 -15.64 -10.80 -22.67
N ALA A 185 -15.12 -11.90 -23.19
CA ALA A 185 -15.81 -12.68 -24.22
C ALA A 185 -17.02 -13.43 -23.66
N ALA A 186 -17.05 -13.69 -22.35
CA ALA A 186 -18.16 -14.34 -21.67
C ALA A 186 -19.36 -13.42 -21.39
N ASP A 187 -19.20 -12.10 -21.50
CA ASP A 187 -20.29 -11.10 -21.41
C ASP A 187 -21.25 -11.27 -22.59
N ALA A 188 -22.23 -12.14 -22.43
CA ALA A 188 -23.12 -12.57 -23.49
C ALA A 188 -24.18 -11.50 -23.86
N ASN A 189 -24.62 -10.73 -22.89
CA ASN A 189 -25.62 -9.68 -23.07
C ASN A 189 -24.99 -8.31 -23.44
N LYS A 190 -23.64 -8.22 -23.37
CA LYS A 190 -22.83 -7.03 -23.69
C LYS A 190 -23.18 -5.80 -22.85
N ASP A 191 -23.55 -6.01 -21.61
CA ASP A 191 -23.84 -4.91 -20.67
C ASP A 191 -22.58 -4.33 -20.01
N GLY A 192 -21.43 -4.95 -20.24
CA GLY A 192 -20.13 -4.57 -19.70
C GLY A 192 -19.84 -5.20 -18.34
N GLU A 193 -20.66 -6.16 -17.87
CA GLU A 193 -20.43 -6.94 -16.67
C GLU A 193 -20.56 -8.43 -16.99
N THR A 194 -19.53 -9.20 -16.74
CA THR A 194 -19.61 -10.65 -16.80
C THR A 194 -20.07 -11.20 -15.46
N THR A 195 -21.19 -11.87 -15.45
CA THR A 195 -21.76 -12.56 -14.30
C THR A 195 -21.15 -13.96 -14.12
N VAL A 196 -21.31 -14.55 -12.94
CA VAL A 196 -20.89 -15.93 -12.68
C VAL A 196 -21.63 -16.90 -13.61
N GLU A 197 -22.89 -16.63 -13.90
CA GLU A 197 -23.70 -17.48 -14.78
C GLU A 197 -23.23 -17.43 -16.24
N GLU A 198 -22.92 -16.27 -16.76
CA GLU A 198 -22.34 -16.10 -18.09
C GLU A 198 -20.98 -16.78 -18.21
N MET A 199 -20.11 -16.57 -17.22
CA MET A 199 -18.79 -17.21 -17.19
C MET A 199 -18.89 -18.75 -17.20
N ARG A 200 -19.82 -19.33 -16.44
CA ARG A 200 -20.05 -20.77 -16.41
C ARG A 200 -20.63 -21.35 -17.67
N LYS A 201 -21.38 -20.54 -18.44
CA LYS A 201 -21.95 -20.95 -19.75
C LYS A 201 -20.98 -20.72 -20.92
N TYR A 202 -19.93 -19.94 -20.70
CA TYR A 202 -18.98 -19.60 -21.75
C TYR A 202 -18.36 -20.85 -22.39
N GLU A 203 -18.26 -20.86 -23.73
CA GLU A 203 -17.69 -21.96 -24.53
C GLU A 203 -18.17 -23.35 -24.09
N LYS A 204 -19.48 -23.54 -23.98
CA LYS A 204 -20.11 -24.82 -23.57
C LYS A 204 -19.68 -25.31 -22.18
N GLY A 205 -19.38 -24.40 -21.27
CA GLY A 205 -19.03 -24.70 -19.89
C GLY A 205 -17.53 -24.93 -19.67
N LYS A 206 -16.68 -24.31 -20.46
CA LYS A 206 -15.23 -24.33 -20.28
C LYS A 206 -14.84 -23.97 -18.84
N TYR A 207 -15.55 -23.03 -18.21
CA TYR A 207 -15.34 -22.60 -16.84
C TYR A 207 -16.56 -22.89 -15.94
N LYS A 208 -17.02 -24.12 -15.98
CA LYS A 208 -18.25 -24.57 -15.25
C LYS A 208 -18.18 -24.33 -13.73
N ASP A 209 -16.97 -24.30 -13.16
CA ASP A 209 -16.73 -24.14 -11.74
C ASP A 209 -16.30 -22.69 -11.40
N ALA A 210 -16.42 -21.75 -12.36
CA ALA A 210 -16.03 -20.37 -12.19
C ALA A 210 -16.70 -19.73 -10.97
N THR A 211 -15.90 -19.01 -10.19
CA THR A 211 -16.34 -18.26 -9.02
C THR A 211 -15.76 -16.85 -9.06
N LEU A 212 -16.57 -15.88 -8.71
CA LEU A 212 -16.15 -14.50 -8.58
C LEU A 212 -15.63 -14.26 -7.15
N VAL A 213 -14.36 -13.89 -7.03
CA VAL A 213 -13.71 -13.65 -5.75
C VAL A 213 -13.30 -12.19 -5.60
N SER A 214 -13.27 -11.73 -4.36
CA SER A 214 -12.76 -10.40 -4.00
C SER A 214 -11.69 -10.54 -2.94
N ARG A 215 -10.58 -9.84 -3.12
CA ARG A 215 -9.49 -9.76 -2.14
C ARG A 215 -8.99 -8.35 -1.97
N GLU A 216 -8.39 -8.10 -0.82
CA GLU A 216 -7.69 -6.86 -0.53
C GLU A 216 -6.19 -7.04 -0.75
N PHE A 217 -5.61 -6.11 -1.50
CA PHE A 217 -4.18 -5.98 -1.67
C PHE A 217 -3.69 -4.75 -0.93
N ASN A 218 -2.65 -4.92 -0.13
CA ASN A 218 -2.06 -3.85 0.67
C ASN A 218 -0.82 -3.32 -0.04
N PHE A 219 -0.85 -2.05 -0.42
CA PHE A 219 0.29 -1.35 -1.01
C PHE A 219 0.86 -0.40 0.03
N SER A 220 2.06 -0.66 0.51
CA SER A 220 2.73 0.19 1.51
C SER A 220 2.93 1.60 0.98
N VAL A 221 2.72 2.58 1.83
CA VAL A 221 2.95 4.00 1.53
C VAL A 221 4.31 4.38 2.10
N THR A 222 5.22 4.81 1.24
CA THR A 222 6.64 5.04 1.59
C THR A 222 7.23 6.32 1.03
N HIS A 223 6.48 7.07 0.21
CA HIS A 223 6.92 8.31 -0.41
C HIS A 223 5.94 9.45 -0.12
N SER A 224 6.25 10.63 -0.66
CA SER A 224 5.57 11.89 -0.32
C SER A 224 5.67 12.14 1.19
N ILE A 225 6.91 12.18 1.64
CA ILE A 225 7.25 12.46 3.03
C ILE A 225 7.03 13.95 3.30
N VAL A 226 6.20 14.24 4.29
CA VAL A 226 5.91 15.61 4.69
C VAL A 226 6.96 16.12 5.69
N PRO A 227 7.21 17.44 5.75
CA PRO A 227 8.06 18.03 6.79
C PRO A 227 7.46 17.85 8.19
N SER A 228 8.28 18.00 9.21
CA SER A 228 7.92 17.67 10.61
C SER A 228 6.69 18.42 11.12
N ASP A 229 6.50 19.65 10.68
CA ASP A 229 5.34 20.49 11.05
C ASP A 229 4.02 20.09 10.39
N GLN A 230 4.09 19.19 9.39
CA GLN A 230 2.93 18.61 8.70
C GLN A 230 2.75 17.11 9.01
N ALA A 231 3.65 16.52 9.80
CA ALA A 231 3.51 15.15 10.28
C ALA A 231 2.30 15.02 11.21
N PHE A 232 1.73 13.83 11.28
CA PHE A 232 0.62 13.58 12.22
C PHE A 232 1.10 13.77 13.67
N GLY A 233 0.38 14.61 14.40
CA GLY A 233 0.62 14.88 15.81
C GLY A 233 -0.08 13.86 16.74
N CYS A 234 0.12 14.04 18.04
CA CYS A 234 -0.43 13.14 19.07
C CYS A 234 -1.94 12.96 18.94
N PHE A 235 -2.68 14.05 18.77
CA PHE A 235 -4.15 14.06 18.75
C PHE A 235 -4.77 13.69 17.40
N ASP A 236 -3.97 13.51 16.35
CA ASP A 236 -4.44 12.92 15.10
C ASP A 236 -4.67 11.41 15.24
N CYS A 237 -3.93 10.78 16.15
CA CYS A 237 -4.03 9.36 16.47
C CYS A 237 -4.77 9.09 17.76
N HIS A 238 -4.60 9.92 18.78
CA HIS A 238 -5.08 9.73 20.14
C HIS A 238 -6.28 10.63 20.48
N GLY A 239 -7.09 10.15 21.45
CA GLY A 239 -8.25 10.84 21.98
C GLY A 239 -9.49 10.70 21.10
N LYS A 240 -10.63 11.22 21.61
CA LYS A 240 -11.95 11.08 20.98
C LYS A 240 -12.08 11.62 19.56
N LYS A 241 -11.16 12.46 19.14
CA LYS A 241 -11.13 13.04 17.79
C LYS A 241 -10.02 12.45 16.90
N GLY A 242 -9.25 11.50 17.42
CA GLY A 242 -8.24 10.80 16.64
C GLY A 242 -8.87 10.12 15.42
N TYR A 243 -8.31 10.32 14.25
CA TYR A 243 -8.89 9.86 12.98
C TYR A 243 -7.88 9.05 12.12
N VAL A 244 -6.62 9.05 12.50
CA VAL A 244 -5.55 8.38 11.73
C VAL A 244 -5.52 6.90 12.03
N LEU A 245 -5.55 6.49 13.30
CA LEU A 245 -5.50 5.10 13.71
C LEU A 245 -6.89 4.57 14.12
N ASN A 246 -7.19 3.37 13.66
CA ASN A 246 -8.34 2.62 14.16
C ASN A 246 -7.83 1.60 15.16
N TRP A 247 -7.93 1.91 16.44
CA TRP A 247 -7.38 1.12 17.54
C TRP A 247 -7.96 -0.29 17.61
N GLU A 248 -9.27 -0.46 17.40
CA GLU A 248 -9.90 -1.78 17.37
C GLU A 248 -9.34 -2.67 16.26
N LYS A 249 -9.14 -2.11 15.06
CA LYS A 249 -8.53 -2.86 13.94
C LYS A 249 -7.07 -3.19 14.17
N LEU A 250 -6.40 -2.46 15.03
CA LEU A 250 -5.04 -2.72 15.47
C LEU A 250 -4.98 -3.70 16.65
N GLY A 251 -6.13 -4.16 17.15
CA GLY A 251 -6.23 -5.14 18.23
C GLY A 251 -6.19 -4.55 19.64
N TYR A 252 -6.47 -3.26 19.76
CA TYR A 252 -6.62 -2.59 21.06
C TYR A 252 -8.10 -2.46 21.40
N ASP A 253 -8.46 -2.67 22.66
CA ASP A 253 -9.85 -2.47 23.12
C ASP A 253 -10.27 -1.01 23.08
N LYS A 254 -9.33 -0.10 23.24
CA LYS A 254 -9.49 1.35 23.17
C LYS A 254 -8.17 2.05 22.84
N ASP A 255 -8.20 3.35 22.69
CA ASP A 255 -6.99 4.18 22.60
C ASP A 255 -6.08 3.94 23.85
N PRO A 256 -4.79 3.63 23.67
CA PRO A 256 -3.86 3.39 24.77
C PRO A 256 -3.65 4.58 25.72
N LEU A 257 -4.10 5.79 25.36
CA LEU A 257 -4.06 6.97 26.23
C LEU A 257 -5.37 7.21 27.00
N GLU A 258 -6.44 6.47 26.72
CA GLU A 258 -7.71 6.48 27.45
C GLU A 258 -7.84 5.28 28.40
#